data_2ae01bfae048084e099771bb4d2df623
#
_entry.id   2ae01bfae048084e099771bb4d2df623
#
_cell.length_a   1.000
_cell.length_b   1.000
_cell.length_c   1.000
_cell.angle_alpha   90.00
_cell.angle_beta   90.00
_cell.angle_gamma   90.00
#
_symmetry.space_group_name_H-M   'P 1'
#
loop_
_entity.id
_entity.type
_entity.pdbx_description
1 polymer ?
#
loop_
_entity_poly.entity_id
_entity_poly.type
_entity_poly.pdbx_seq_one_letter_code
_entity_poly.pdbx_strand_id
1 'polypeptide(L)'
;MGELRSSVAESFSLTQGGPLYRLQLRFGHAQEERARILRRALFAMVVAWVPLLVLSTINGSAYGTQLQIPFLHDFAVNVRFLVALPILILAESSIDRKWRLLVLHFLRSGLVQEPELPSFEAVIRRVTRLRDSVLPEAIIAAVAYSSFLFGAHTEALMGSASNWHAPGLGSSLGLSLAGWWFNIISAPFFRFLLLRWMWRMFLWALFLWHVSKIGLRLVATHTDLAAGLGFLSLGQKRFSPIVFAGGAVVASQVGNAIAYDGATLAGMKFVLIGYGVFAILLLVAPLLVTTPTLIKAKAQAVLSYGALVTSHNQSFATKWVDGYAPQGDEILGNHDPSSLIDLGSSFQVV
;
A
#
# COMPACT_ATOMS: atom_id res chain seq x y z
N MET A 1 25.05 -13.06 -19.39
CA MET A 1 23.77 -13.51 -18.76
C MET A 1 23.38 -12.68 -17.52
N GLY A 2 24.30 -12.18 -16.70
CA GLY A 2 24.00 -11.35 -15.53
C GLY A 2 23.35 -9.99 -15.85
N GLU A 3 23.73 -9.34 -16.94
CA GLU A 3 23.21 -8.03 -17.34
C GLU A 3 21.76 -8.06 -17.88
N LEU A 4 21.36 -9.13 -18.57
CA LEU A 4 19.97 -9.30 -19.03
C LEU A 4 19.00 -9.56 -17.84
N ARG A 5 19.50 -10.16 -16.74
CA ARG A 5 18.72 -10.43 -15.53
C ARG A 5 18.33 -9.14 -14.79
N SER A 6 19.12 -8.07 -14.90
CA SER A 6 18.83 -6.79 -14.27
C SER A 6 17.80 -5.97 -15.07
N SER A 7 17.80 -6.06 -16.39
CA SER A 7 17.04 -5.16 -17.27
C SER A 7 15.50 -5.29 -17.11
N VAL A 8 14.96 -6.52 -16.96
CA VAL A 8 13.52 -6.73 -16.82
C VAL A 8 13.04 -6.30 -15.43
N ALA A 9 13.81 -6.61 -14.39
CA ALA A 9 13.47 -6.19 -13.05
C ALA A 9 13.72 -4.68 -12.82
N GLU A 10 14.69 -4.10 -13.50
CA GLU A 10 14.93 -2.66 -13.52
C GLU A 10 13.83 -1.88 -14.25
N SER A 11 13.19 -2.47 -15.24
CA SER A 11 12.03 -1.90 -15.93
C SER A 11 10.73 -1.98 -15.12
N PHE A 12 10.71 -2.74 -14.01
CA PHE A 12 9.52 -2.88 -13.18
C PHE A 12 9.19 -1.57 -12.48
N SER A 13 7.98 -1.09 -12.71
CA SER A 13 7.38 0.03 -12.01
C SER A 13 5.87 -0.20 -11.91
N LEU A 14 5.25 0.22 -10.84
CA LEU A 14 3.79 0.24 -10.70
C LEU A 14 3.21 1.66 -10.77
N THR A 15 4.07 2.67 -10.74
CA THR A 15 3.65 4.08 -10.78
C THR A 15 3.98 4.77 -12.09
N GLN A 16 5.09 4.36 -12.74
CA GLN A 16 5.55 4.90 -14.02
C GLN A 16 4.98 4.07 -15.16
N GLY A 17 3.72 4.33 -15.54
CA GLY A 17 3.01 3.67 -16.62
C GLY A 17 1.52 4.02 -16.65
N GLY A 18 0.84 3.49 -17.65
CA GLY A 18 -0.57 3.77 -17.89
C GLY A 18 -0.82 5.01 -18.77
N PRO A 19 -2.07 5.17 -19.24
CA PRO A 19 -2.46 6.26 -20.14
C PRO A 19 -2.22 7.64 -19.55
N LEU A 20 -2.58 7.84 -18.29
CA LEU A 20 -2.41 9.13 -17.60
C LEU A 20 -0.93 9.51 -17.45
N TYR A 21 -0.06 8.54 -17.14
CA TYR A 21 1.40 8.80 -17.04
C TYR A 21 1.98 9.22 -18.38
N ARG A 22 1.57 8.57 -19.48
CA ARG A 22 1.97 8.95 -20.84
C ARG A 22 1.52 10.36 -21.22
N LEU A 23 0.31 10.74 -20.82
CA LEU A 23 -0.20 12.09 -20.99
C LEU A 23 0.65 13.11 -20.21
N GLN A 24 0.99 12.80 -18.96
CA GLN A 24 1.82 13.67 -18.11
C GLN A 24 3.25 13.86 -18.67
N LEU A 25 3.83 12.85 -19.31
CA LEU A 25 5.14 12.97 -19.95
C LEU A 25 5.14 13.94 -21.13
N ARG A 26 4.02 14.07 -21.85
CA ARG A 26 3.91 15.03 -22.97
C ARG A 26 3.93 16.49 -22.51
N PHE A 27 3.58 16.77 -21.26
CA PHE A 27 3.54 18.13 -20.70
C PHE A 27 4.76 18.47 -19.83
N GLY A 28 5.68 17.53 -19.61
CA GLY A 28 6.81 17.70 -18.69
C GLY A 28 8.18 17.72 -19.39
N HIS A 29 8.89 18.85 -19.31
CA HIS A 29 10.29 18.94 -19.72
C HIS A 29 11.22 18.22 -18.71
N ALA A 30 12.39 17.81 -19.17
CA ALA A 30 13.41 17.09 -18.40
C ALA A 30 13.92 17.95 -17.22
N GLN A 31 13.42 17.71 -16.03
CA GLN A 31 13.87 18.30 -14.77
C GLN A 31 14.00 17.22 -13.69
N GLU A 32 14.73 17.53 -12.61
CA GLU A 32 14.93 16.64 -11.47
C GLU A 32 13.60 16.04 -11.00
N GLU A 33 13.58 14.72 -10.82
CA GLU A 33 12.36 13.95 -10.52
C GLU A 33 11.60 14.48 -9.28
N ARG A 34 12.34 14.90 -8.26
CA ARG A 34 11.75 15.47 -7.02
C ARG A 34 11.04 16.80 -7.23
N ALA A 35 11.68 17.73 -7.96
CA ALA A 35 11.10 19.05 -8.25
C ALA A 35 9.82 18.91 -9.09
N ARG A 36 9.80 17.99 -10.04
CA ARG A 36 8.62 17.69 -10.87
C ARG A 36 7.44 17.18 -10.05
N ILE A 37 7.68 16.27 -9.12
CA ILE A 37 6.60 15.69 -8.30
C ILE A 37 6.04 16.73 -7.33
N LEU A 38 6.92 17.54 -6.72
CA LEU A 38 6.47 18.63 -5.84
C LEU A 38 5.62 19.64 -6.61
N ARG A 39 6.04 20.05 -7.81
CA ARG A 39 5.23 20.94 -8.68
C ARG A 39 3.88 20.33 -9.04
N ARG A 40 3.83 19.01 -9.32
CA ARG A 40 2.58 18.29 -9.58
C ARG A 40 1.66 18.30 -8.35
N ALA A 41 2.21 18.07 -7.15
CA ALA A 41 1.45 18.10 -5.92
C ALA A 41 0.90 19.51 -5.63
N LEU A 42 1.74 20.55 -5.80
CA LEU A 42 1.32 21.94 -5.66
C LEU A 42 0.27 22.33 -6.70
N PHE A 43 0.47 21.99 -7.96
CA PHE A 43 -0.50 22.27 -9.03
C PHE A 43 -1.84 21.58 -8.75
N ALA A 44 -1.83 20.31 -8.35
CA ALA A 44 -3.05 19.58 -8.00
C ALA A 44 -3.79 20.21 -6.81
N MET A 45 -3.03 20.63 -5.79
CA MET A 45 -3.58 21.35 -4.63
C MET A 45 -4.20 22.68 -5.04
N VAL A 46 -3.49 23.46 -5.86
CA VAL A 46 -3.98 24.75 -6.38
C VAL A 46 -5.28 24.56 -7.17
N VAL A 47 -5.32 23.63 -8.11
CA VAL A 47 -6.52 23.37 -8.92
C VAL A 47 -7.70 22.84 -8.09
N ALA A 48 -7.43 22.01 -7.08
CA ALA A 48 -8.50 21.42 -6.29
C ALA A 48 -9.02 22.33 -5.17
N TRP A 49 -8.19 23.20 -4.59
CA TRP A 49 -8.53 23.98 -3.39
C TRP A 49 -8.70 25.49 -3.66
N VAL A 50 -7.82 26.12 -4.44
CA VAL A 50 -7.84 27.58 -4.62
C VAL A 50 -9.13 28.07 -5.28
N PRO A 51 -9.68 27.43 -6.33
CA PRO A 51 -10.96 27.86 -6.89
C PRO A 51 -12.12 27.77 -5.89
N LEU A 52 -12.10 26.75 -5.01
CA LEU A 52 -13.09 26.66 -3.94
C LEU A 52 -13.03 27.84 -2.99
N LEU A 53 -11.81 28.22 -2.56
CA LEU A 53 -11.60 29.39 -1.71
C LEU A 53 -12.11 30.68 -2.39
N VAL A 54 -11.70 30.91 -3.65
CA VAL A 54 -12.07 32.11 -4.40
C VAL A 54 -13.59 32.18 -4.60
N LEU A 55 -14.22 31.10 -5.07
CA LEU A 55 -15.65 31.07 -5.31
C LEU A 55 -16.46 31.17 -4.02
N SER A 56 -16.00 30.53 -2.92
CA SER A 56 -16.64 30.68 -1.60
C SER A 56 -16.49 32.10 -1.05
N THR A 57 -15.37 32.77 -1.31
CA THR A 57 -15.17 34.16 -0.89
C THR A 57 -16.08 35.12 -1.66
N ILE A 58 -16.18 34.94 -2.97
CA ILE A 58 -17.10 35.73 -3.82
C ILE A 58 -18.57 35.57 -3.36
N ASN A 59 -18.96 34.35 -3.00
CA ASN A 59 -20.30 34.04 -2.51
C ASN A 59 -20.53 34.40 -1.04
N GLY A 60 -19.56 34.98 -0.34
CA GLY A 60 -19.66 35.28 1.09
C GLY A 60 -19.76 34.05 2.00
N SER A 61 -19.45 32.85 1.49
CA SER A 61 -19.56 31.58 2.19
C SER A 61 -18.20 31.02 2.70
N ALA A 62 -17.12 31.78 2.50
CA ALA A 62 -15.77 31.35 2.91
C ALA A 62 -15.61 31.38 4.43
N TYR A 63 -16.14 32.36 5.11
CA TYR A 63 -16.10 32.54 6.56
C TYR A 63 -17.34 33.32 7.04
N GLY A 64 -17.58 33.36 8.34
CA GLY A 64 -18.72 34.06 8.94
C GLY A 64 -19.66 33.11 9.68
N THR A 65 -20.68 33.69 10.32
CA THR A 65 -21.65 32.98 11.16
C THR A 65 -23.01 32.73 10.48
N GLN A 66 -23.16 33.17 9.22
CA GLN A 66 -24.40 33.02 8.49
C GLN A 66 -24.67 31.59 8.02
N LEU A 67 -23.60 30.81 7.83
CA LEU A 67 -23.67 29.39 7.48
C LEU A 67 -23.22 28.55 8.68
N GLN A 68 -23.82 27.38 8.83
CA GLN A 68 -23.43 26.46 9.86
C GLN A 68 -22.00 25.93 9.62
N ILE A 69 -21.63 25.66 8.37
CA ILE A 69 -20.29 25.22 7.97
C ILE A 69 -19.76 26.15 6.87
N PRO A 70 -18.99 27.21 7.19
CA PRO A 70 -18.24 27.99 6.20
C PRO A 70 -17.09 27.18 5.60
N PHE A 71 -16.64 27.51 4.38
CA PHE A 71 -15.59 26.76 3.67
C PHE A 71 -14.29 26.60 4.46
N LEU A 72 -13.78 27.66 5.08
CA LEU A 72 -12.52 27.61 5.83
C LEU A 72 -12.63 26.78 7.12
N HIS A 73 -13.83 26.60 7.65
CA HIS A 73 -14.08 25.80 8.84
C HIS A 73 -14.47 24.34 8.52
N ASP A 74 -14.61 23.99 7.24
CA ASP A 74 -14.84 22.61 6.80
C ASP A 74 -13.53 21.80 6.86
N PHE A 75 -13.32 21.11 7.98
CA PHE A 75 -12.13 20.29 8.20
C PHE A 75 -11.98 19.20 7.13
N ALA A 76 -13.10 18.60 6.70
CA ALA A 76 -13.08 17.49 5.75
C ALA A 76 -12.53 17.91 4.39
N VAL A 77 -12.92 19.07 3.90
CA VAL A 77 -12.48 19.60 2.60
C VAL A 77 -11.03 20.11 2.69
N ASN A 78 -10.70 20.86 3.73
CA ASN A 78 -9.36 21.41 3.90
C ASN A 78 -8.30 20.33 4.09
N VAL A 79 -8.53 19.35 4.94
CA VAL A 79 -7.59 18.21 5.14
C VAL A 79 -7.48 17.35 3.88
N ARG A 80 -8.58 17.14 3.17
CA ARG A 80 -8.59 16.35 1.93
C ARG A 80 -7.67 16.94 0.86
N PHE A 81 -7.73 18.26 0.63
CA PHE A 81 -7.00 18.89 -0.47
C PHE A 81 -5.64 19.46 -0.05
N LEU A 82 -5.48 19.91 1.18
CA LEU A 82 -4.21 20.50 1.65
C LEU A 82 -3.27 19.45 2.25
N VAL A 83 -3.77 18.34 2.77
CA VAL A 83 -2.97 17.31 3.43
C VAL A 83 -2.98 16.01 2.62
N ALA A 84 -4.14 15.38 2.46
CA ALA A 84 -4.23 14.05 1.87
C ALA A 84 -3.83 14.03 0.38
N LEU A 85 -4.31 14.98 -0.41
CA LEU A 85 -4.02 15.06 -1.85
C LEU A 85 -2.51 15.17 -2.16
N PRO A 86 -1.75 16.12 -1.57
CA PRO A 86 -0.30 16.19 -1.82
C PRO A 86 0.43 14.95 -1.32
N ILE A 87 0.05 14.35 -0.20
CA ILE A 87 0.66 13.12 0.31
C ILE A 87 0.49 11.97 -0.71
N LEU A 88 -0.70 11.78 -1.27
CA LEU A 88 -0.96 10.75 -2.27
C LEU A 88 -0.08 10.93 -3.53
N ILE A 89 0.17 12.17 -3.95
CA ILE A 89 1.03 12.45 -5.12
C ILE A 89 2.50 12.26 -4.79
N LEU A 90 2.96 12.75 -3.63
CA LEU A 90 4.35 12.62 -3.20
C LEU A 90 4.76 11.17 -2.93
N ALA A 91 3.82 10.34 -2.49
CA ALA A 91 4.06 8.92 -2.25
C ALA A 91 4.47 8.16 -3.53
N GLU A 92 4.07 8.62 -4.73
CA GLU A 92 4.34 7.91 -5.99
C GLU A 92 5.82 7.60 -6.21
N SER A 93 6.69 8.58 -6.08
CA SER A 93 8.13 8.40 -6.35
C SER A 93 8.85 7.57 -5.28
N SER A 94 8.46 7.77 -4.02
CA SER A 94 9.08 7.05 -2.90
C SER A 94 8.79 5.56 -2.95
N ILE A 95 7.57 5.19 -3.32
CA ILE A 95 7.10 3.81 -3.38
C ILE A 95 7.71 3.08 -4.58
N ASP A 96 7.69 3.68 -5.76
CA ASP A 96 8.14 3.04 -7.00
C ASP A 96 9.60 2.60 -6.94
N ARG A 97 10.49 3.50 -6.50
CA ARG A 97 11.92 3.19 -6.33
C ARG A 97 12.15 1.99 -5.42
N LYS A 98 11.39 1.89 -4.35
CA LYS A 98 11.52 0.79 -3.39
C LYS A 98 10.97 -0.53 -3.92
N TRP A 99 9.85 -0.51 -4.62
CA TRP A 99 9.30 -1.73 -5.23
C TRP A 99 10.24 -2.32 -6.28
N ARG A 100 10.87 -1.49 -7.08
CA ARG A 100 11.92 -1.93 -8.02
C ARG A 100 13.05 -2.67 -7.29
N LEU A 101 13.53 -2.12 -6.17
CA LEU A 101 14.55 -2.77 -5.37
C LEU A 101 14.08 -4.11 -4.77
N LEU A 102 12.81 -4.23 -4.36
CA LEU A 102 12.25 -5.48 -3.86
C LEU A 102 12.14 -6.54 -4.95
N VAL A 103 11.73 -6.16 -6.15
CA VAL A 103 11.69 -7.09 -7.30
C VAL A 103 13.10 -7.55 -7.69
N LEU A 104 14.08 -6.65 -7.69
CA LEU A 104 15.48 -7.01 -7.88
C LEU A 104 16.01 -7.94 -6.78
N HIS A 105 15.53 -7.78 -5.56
CA HIS A 105 15.94 -8.62 -4.43
C HIS A 105 15.57 -10.09 -4.62
N PHE A 106 14.42 -10.42 -5.21
CA PHE A 106 14.06 -11.81 -5.54
C PHE A 106 15.12 -12.50 -6.41
N LEU A 107 15.77 -11.76 -7.30
CA LEU A 107 16.83 -12.27 -8.16
C LEU A 107 18.18 -12.32 -7.44
N ARG A 108 18.51 -11.25 -6.71
CA ARG A 108 19.81 -11.13 -6.02
C ARG A 108 19.96 -12.07 -4.85
N SER A 109 18.88 -12.35 -4.15
CA SER A 109 18.88 -13.29 -3.01
C SER A 109 18.88 -14.77 -3.43
N GLY A 110 18.72 -15.04 -4.75
CA GLY A 110 18.63 -16.42 -5.23
C GLY A 110 17.32 -17.13 -4.91
N LEU A 111 16.30 -16.39 -4.47
CA LEU A 111 14.95 -16.92 -4.26
C LEU A 111 14.32 -17.43 -5.56
N VAL A 112 14.59 -16.73 -6.67
CA VAL A 112 14.20 -17.17 -8.02
C VAL A 112 15.42 -17.84 -8.65
N GLN A 113 15.32 -19.14 -8.92
CA GLN A 113 16.35 -19.94 -9.56
C GLN A 113 16.34 -19.74 -11.09
N GLU A 114 17.43 -20.13 -11.76
CA GLU A 114 17.56 -20.00 -13.22
C GLU A 114 16.41 -20.63 -14.03
N PRO A 115 15.93 -21.84 -13.73
CA PRO A 115 14.82 -22.45 -14.45
C PRO A 115 13.52 -21.66 -14.33
N GLU A 116 13.33 -20.91 -13.24
CA GLU A 116 12.11 -20.13 -12.95
C GLU A 116 12.15 -18.69 -13.47
N LEU A 117 13.29 -18.25 -14.01
CA LEU A 117 13.43 -16.89 -14.54
C LEU A 117 12.40 -16.53 -15.62
N PRO A 118 12.13 -17.40 -16.62
CA PRO A 118 11.12 -17.10 -17.63
C PRO A 118 9.73 -16.91 -17.04
N SER A 119 9.37 -17.72 -16.03
CA SER A 119 8.11 -17.63 -15.30
C SER A 119 8.01 -16.33 -14.51
N PHE A 120 9.09 -15.93 -13.83
CA PHE A 120 9.17 -14.67 -13.09
C PHE A 120 9.04 -13.45 -14.02
N GLU A 121 9.73 -13.45 -15.15
CA GLU A 121 9.58 -12.40 -16.17
C GLU A 121 8.17 -12.34 -16.76
N ALA A 122 7.54 -13.49 -16.98
CA ALA A 122 6.16 -13.54 -17.44
C ALA A 122 5.20 -12.88 -16.45
N VAL A 123 5.42 -13.06 -15.14
CA VAL A 123 4.67 -12.38 -14.08
C VAL A 123 4.88 -10.86 -14.17
N ILE A 124 6.12 -10.40 -14.29
CA ILE A 124 6.42 -8.96 -14.44
C ILE A 124 5.70 -8.40 -15.67
N ARG A 125 5.82 -9.05 -16.83
CA ARG A 125 5.16 -8.63 -18.08
C ARG A 125 3.64 -8.60 -17.93
N ARG A 126 3.04 -9.58 -17.24
CA ARG A 126 1.58 -9.63 -17.00
C ARG A 126 1.10 -8.46 -16.17
N VAL A 127 1.76 -8.19 -15.04
CA VAL A 127 1.39 -7.10 -14.13
C VAL A 127 1.61 -5.73 -14.79
N THR A 128 2.71 -5.57 -15.52
CA THR A 128 3.00 -4.35 -16.29
C THR A 128 1.95 -4.11 -17.39
N ARG A 129 1.51 -5.15 -18.10
CA ARG A 129 0.44 -5.04 -19.10
C ARG A 129 -0.89 -4.62 -18.48
N LEU A 130 -1.25 -5.16 -17.32
CA LEU A 130 -2.46 -4.75 -16.58
C LEU A 130 -2.38 -3.30 -16.09
N ARG A 131 -1.21 -2.87 -15.60
CA ARG A 131 -0.95 -1.47 -15.23
C ARG A 131 -1.13 -0.53 -16.42
N ASP A 132 -0.63 -0.92 -17.61
CA ASP A 132 -0.65 -0.08 -18.81
C ASP A 132 -1.97 -0.13 -19.59
N SER A 133 -2.91 -0.97 -19.15
CA SER A 133 -4.24 -1.08 -19.74
C SER A 133 -5.07 0.18 -19.50
N VAL A 134 -5.78 0.62 -20.53
CA VAL A 134 -6.70 1.76 -20.47
C VAL A 134 -7.96 1.43 -19.68
N LEU A 135 -8.42 0.17 -19.75
CA LEU A 135 -9.69 -0.25 -19.17
C LEU A 135 -9.78 -0.03 -17.65
N PRO A 136 -8.81 -0.43 -16.82
CA PRO A 136 -8.85 -0.13 -15.39
C PRO A 136 -8.87 1.37 -15.09
N GLU A 137 -8.06 2.18 -15.79
CA GLU A 137 -8.09 3.64 -15.59
C GLU A 137 -9.43 4.25 -15.98
N ALA A 138 -10.04 3.79 -17.06
CA ALA A 138 -11.38 4.24 -17.49
C ALA A 138 -12.45 3.85 -16.45
N ILE A 139 -12.39 2.62 -15.91
CA ILE A 139 -13.31 2.19 -14.85
C ILE A 139 -13.12 3.03 -13.60
N ILE A 140 -11.88 3.27 -13.18
CA ILE A 140 -11.56 4.11 -12.01
C ILE A 140 -12.09 5.53 -12.22
N ALA A 141 -11.92 6.11 -13.41
CA ALA A 141 -12.45 7.42 -13.74
C ALA A 141 -13.99 7.41 -13.69
N ALA A 142 -14.63 6.42 -14.31
CA ALA A 142 -16.08 6.28 -14.28
C ALA A 142 -16.63 6.17 -12.84
N VAL A 143 -16.00 5.35 -11.99
CA VAL A 143 -16.36 5.20 -10.57
C VAL A 143 -16.10 6.50 -9.81
N ALA A 144 -14.99 7.22 -10.06
CA ALA A 144 -14.72 8.49 -9.41
C ALA A 144 -15.78 9.57 -9.74
N TYR A 145 -16.31 9.56 -10.97
CA TYR A 145 -17.34 10.47 -11.42
C TYR A 145 -18.78 10.00 -11.13
N SER A 146 -19.02 8.69 -11.01
CA SER A 146 -20.35 8.16 -10.70
C SER A 146 -20.91 8.70 -9.39
N SER A 147 -20.05 8.96 -8.41
CA SER A 147 -20.45 9.55 -7.14
C SER A 147 -20.97 10.98 -7.26
N PHE A 148 -20.73 11.69 -8.36
CA PHE A 148 -21.41 12.95 -8.68
C PHE A 148 -22.92 12.70 -8.95
N LEU A 149 -23.24 11.62 -9.64
CA LEU A 149 -24.64 11.26 -9.95
C LEU A 149 -25.41 10.79 -8.70
N PHE A 150 -24.72 10.10 -7.79
CA PHE A 150 -25.32 9.59 -6.56
C PHE A 150 -25.19 10.57 -5.37
N GLY A 151 -24.11 11.39 -5.31
CA GLY A 151 -23.83 12.31 -4.22
C GLY A 151 -24.81 13.47 -4.16
N ALA A 152 -25.24 13.98 -5.29
CA ALA A 152 -26.28 15.03 -5.35
C ALA A 152 -27.60 14.56 -4.73
N HIS A 153 -27.94 13.28 -4.82
CA HIS A 153 -29.12 12.70 -4.18
C HIS A 153 -28.94 12.44 -2.68
N THR A 154 -27.74 12.02 -2.26
CA THR A 154 -27.49 11.72 -0.84
C THR A 154 -27.28 12.97 0.01
N GLU A 155 -26.68 14.02 -0.52
CA GLU A 155 -26.57 15.32 0.16
C GLU A 155 -27.94 16.01 0.29
N ALA A 156 -28.80 15.88 -0.71
CA ALA A 156 -30.19 16.35 -0.63
C ALA A 156 -31.03 15.57 0.41
N LEU A 157 -30.70 14.32 0.67
CA LEU A 157 -31.40 13.46 1.64
C LEU A 157 -30.82 13.55 3.08
N MET A 158 -29.53 13.92 3.23
CA MET A 158 -28.83 13.99 4.52
C MET A 158 -28.63 15.41 5.05
N GLY A 159 -28.93 16.46 4.27
CA GLY A 159 -28.55 17.82 4.60
C GLY A 159 -29.62 18.61 5.32
N SER A 160 -29.63 18.60 6.65
CA SER A 160 -30.32 19.62 7.45
C SER A 160 -29.47 20.87 7.72
N ALA A 161 -28.17 20.84 7.43
CA ALA A 161 -27.22 21.91 7.71
C ALA A 161 -26.94 22.78 6.49
N SER A 162 -27.08 24.11 6.63
CA SER A 162 -26.63 25.04 5.60
C SER A 162 -25.10 25.04 5.54
N ASN A 163 -24.56 24.67 4.40
CA ASN A 163 -23.11 24.63 4.18
C ASN A 163 -22.71 25.45 2.95
N TRP A 164 -21.43 25.68 2.75
CA TRP A 164 -20.89 26.46 1.64
C TRP A 164 -21.17 25.84 0.25
N HIS A 165 -21.48 24.53 0.18
CA HIS A 165 -21.84 23.84 -1.06
C HIS A 165 -23.26 24.22 -1.53
N ALA A 166 -24.20 24.36 -0.58
CA ALA A 166 -25.60 24.64 -0.83
C ALA A 166 -26.14 25.62 0.24
N PRO A 167 -25.92 26.93 0.07
CA PRO A 167 -26.26 27.93 1.09
C PRO A 167 -27.75 28.18 1.25
N GLY A 168 -28.63 27.61 0.44
CA GLY A 168 -30.09 27.83 0.48
C GLY A 168 -30.84 26.65 1.05
N LEU A 169 -31.53 26.82 2.19
CA LEU A 169 -32.53 25.88 2.69
C LEU A 169 -33.69 25.76 1.68
N GLY A 170 -33.87 24.61 1.05
CA GLY A 170 -35.10 24.26 0.32
C GLY A 170 -35.06 24.45 -1.19
N SER A 171 -33.95 24.76 -1.82
CA SER A 171 -33.87 24.81 -3.29
C SER A 171 -33.43 23.45 -3.85
N SER A 172 -34.33 22.77 -4.53
CA SER A 172 -34.00 21.63 -5.38
C SER A 172 -32.87 22.03 -6.35
N LEU A 173 -31.66 21.46 -6.18
CA LEU A 173 -30.46 21.67 -7.00
C LEU A 173 -29.70 23.01 -6.85
N GLY A 174 -29.89 23.80 -5.81
CA GLY A 174 -29.18 25.07 -5.60
C GLY A 174 -27.74 24.92 -5.09
N LEU A 175 -26.86 24.18 -5.80
CA LEU A 175 -25.43 24.20 -5.51
C LEU A 175 -24.84 25.58 -5.80
N SER A 176 -23.97 26.07 -4.90
CA SER A 176 -23.16 27.25 -5.17
C SER A 176 -22.16 26.98 -6.31
N LEU A 177 -21.58 28.01 -6.90
CA LEU A 177 -20.51 27.86 -7.89
C LEU A 177 -19.33 27.05 -7.31
N ALA A 178 -19.02 27.25 -6.03
CA ALA A 178 -18.02 26.47 -5.30
C ALA A 178 -18.45 25.00 -5.17
N GLY A 179 -19.72 24.73 -4.87
CA GLY A 179 -20.29 23.39 -4.82
C GLY A 179 -20.22 22.65 -6.17
N TRP A 180 -20.49 23.36 -7.26
CA TRP A 180 -20.32 22.80 -8.61
C TRP A 180 -18.86 22.43 -8.91
N TRP A 181 -17.91 23.35 -8.64
CA TRP A 181 -16.48 23.06 -8.81
C TRP A 181 -16.03 21.86 -7.97
N PHE A 182 -16.46 21.81 -6.72
CA PHE A 182 -16.16 20.69 -5.82
C PHE A 182 -16.63 19.36 -6.39
N ASN A 183 -17.89 19.29 -6.83
CA ASN A 183 -18.49 18.04 -7.28
C ASN A 183 -17.99 17.59 -8.66
N ILE A 184 -17.66 18.52 -9.56
CA ILE A 184 -17.23 18.18 -10.93
C ILE A 184 -15.71 17.96 -11.00
N ILE A 185 -14.93 18.72 -10.23
CA ILE A 185 -13.47 18.73 -10.39
C ILE A 185 -12.77 18.18 -9.14
N SER A 186 -12.94 18.83 -7.99
CA SER A 186 -12.08 18.57 -6.83
C SER A 186 -12.31 17.18 -6.22
N ALA A 187 -13.57 16.82 -5.97
CA ALA A 187 -13.91 15.54 -5.35
C ALA A 187 -13.65 14.34 -6.28
N PRO A 188 -14.05 14.35 -7.57
CA PRO A 188 -13.71 13.26 -8.48
C PRO A 188 -12.21 13.11 -8.69
N PHE A 189 -11.45 14.19 -8.77
CA PHE A 189 -9.99 14.14 -8.88
C PHE A 189 -9.34 13.46 -7.67
N PHE A 190 -9.75 13.80 -6.46
CA PHE A 190 -9.27 13.15 -5.24
C PHE A 190 -9.64 11.67 -5.20
N ARG A 191 -10.90 11.32 -5.49
CA ARG A 191 -11.40 9.94 -5.56
C ARG A 191 -10.63 9.11 -6.60
N PHE A 192 -10.39 9.69 -7.77
CA PHE A 192 -9.59 9.06 -8.81
C PHE A 192 -8.19 8.70 -8.33
N LEU A 193 -7.49 9.62 -7.66
CA LEU A 193 -6.16 9.34 -7.10
C LEU A 193 -6.20 8.25 -6.03
N LEU A 194 -7.20 8.27 -5.15
CA LEU A 194 -7.35 7.26 -4.11
C LEU A 194 -7.62 5.87 -4.71
N LEU A 195 -8.56 5.77 -5.65
CA LEU A 195 -8.88 4.51 -6.35
C LEU A 195 -7.68 3.99 -7.16
N ARG A 196 -6.91 4.89 -7.76
CA ARG A 196 -5.67 4.53 -8.45
C ARG A 196 -4.63 3.93 -7.50
N TRP A 197 -4.56 4.41 -6.25
CA TRP A 197 -3.73 3.77 -5.23
C TRP A 197 -4.25 2.38 -4.84
N MET A 198 -5.55 2.20 -4.70
CA MET A 198 -6.14 0.87 -4.45
C MET A 198 -5.80 -0.10 -5.60
N TRP A 199 -5.90 0.36 -6.83
CA TRP A 199 -5.50 -0.42 -8.00
C TRP A 199 -4.01 -0.82 -7.98
N ARG A 200 -3.11 0.09 -7.64
CA ARG A 200 -1.67 -0.21 -7.50
C ARG A 200 -1.39 -1.23 -6.40
N MET A 201 -2.08 -1.14 -5.29
CA MET A 201 -1.98 -2.12 -4.21
C MET A 201 -2.50 -3.48 -4.64
N PHE A 202 -3.59 -3.52 -5.39
CA PHE A 202 -4.09 -4.75 -6.00
C PHE A 202 -3.08 -5.36 -6.97
N LEU A 203 -2.46 -4.57 -7.84
CA LEU A 203 -1.42 -5.05 -8.75
C LEU A 203 -0.20 -5.60 -7.99
N TRP A 204 0.18 -4.98 -6.88
CA TRP A 204 1.23 -5.49 -6.01
C TRP A 204 0.85 -6.83 -5.37
N ALA A 205 -0.35 -6.95 -4.83
CA ALA A 205 -0.86 -8.21 -4.30
C ALA A 205 -0.93 -9.30 -5.38
N LEU A 206 -1.36 -8.94 -6.58
CA LEU A 206 -1.41 -9.84 -7.73
C LEU A 206 0.00 -10.31 -8.16
N PHE A 207 0.98 -9.40 -8.15
CA PHE A 207 2.39 -9.74 -8.38
C PHE A 207 2.88 -10.77 -7.36
N LEU A 208 2.70 -10.51 -6.06
CA LEU A 208 3.09 -11.43 -5.00
C LEU A 208 2.39 -12.79 -5.12
N TRP A 209 1.10 -12.79 -5.47
CA TRP A 209 0.33 -14.02 -5.66
C TRP A 209 0.86 -14.88 -6.82
N HIS A 210 1.23 -14.27 -7.94
CA HIS A 210 1.82 -15.02 -9.04
C HIS A 210 3.24 -15.49 -8.71
N VAL A 211 4.04 -14.65 -8.07
CA VAL A 211 5.40 -15.00 -7.65
C VAL A 211 5.37 -16.14 -6.62
N SER A 212 4.41 -16.16 -5.70
CA SER A 212 4.29 -17.24 -4.70
C SER A 212 3.97 -18.61 -5.32
N LYS A 213 3.50 -18.64 -6.57
CA LYS A 213 3.22 -19.88 -7.33
C LYS A 213 4.40 -20.38 -8.16
N ILE A 214 5.44 -19.57 -8.31
CA ILE A 214 6.69 -20.00 -8.92
C ILE A 214 7.46 -20.83 -7.90
N GLY A 215 8.28 -21.77 -8.35
CA GLY A 215 9.16 -22.59 -7.49
C GLY A 215 10.25 -21.75 -6.78
N LEU A 216 9.85 -20.96 -5.78
CA LEU A 216 10.80 -20.16 -4.99
C LEU A 216 11.66 -21.06 -4.12
N ARG A 217 12.96 -20.79 -4.09
CA ARG A 217 13.89 -21.43 -3.16
C ARG A 217 13.79 -20.78 -1.78
N LEU A 218 12.82 -21.24 -0.99
CA LEU A 218 12.62 -20.77 0.38
C LEU A 218 13.57 -21.51 1.33
N VAL A 219 14.17 -20.78 2.26
CA VAL A 219 15.08 -21.32 3.28
C VAL A 219 14.39 -21.21 4.64
N ALA A 220 13.84 -22.32 5.13
CA ALA A 220 13.05 -22.33 6.36
C ALA A 220 13.83 -21.88 7.60
N THR A 221 15.13 -22.13 7.63
CA THR A 221 16.04 -21.70 8.71
C THR A 221 16.54 -20.26 8.57
N HIS A 222 15.94 -19.47 7.67
CA HIS A 222 16.34 -18.08 7.47
C HIS A 222 15.99 -17.22 8.70
N THR A 223 16.91 -16.37 9.13
CA THR A 223 16.82 -15.53 10.35
C THR A 223 15.69 -14.50 10.34
N ASP A 224 15.06 -14.25 9.17
CA ASP A 224 13.92 -13.34 9.03
C ASP A 224 12.57 -13.95 9.48
N LEU A 225 12.55 -15.22 9.90
CA LEU A 225 11.36 -15.98 10.29
C LEU A 225 10.27 -16.03 9.20
N ALA A 226 10.64 -15.78 7.96
CA ALA A 226 9.75 -15.76 6.79
C ALA A 226 10.38 -16.47 5.59
N ALA A 227 11.27 -17.43 5.85
CA ALA A 227 11.94 -18.26 4.84
C ALA A 227 12.64 -17.45 3.73
N GLY A 228 13.11 -16.24 4.03
CA GLY A 228 13.77 -15.33 3.10
C GLY A 228 12.82 -14.29 2.48
N LEU A 229 11.52 -14.29 2.83
CA LEU A 229 10.52 -13.33 2.32
C LEU A 229 10.28 -12.13 3.24
N GLY A 230 10.96 -12.00 4.37
CA GLY A 230 10.78 -10.93 5.35
C GLY A 230 10.98 -9.52 4.78
N PHE A 231 11.80 -9.37 3.73
CA PHE A 231 12.01 -8.10 3.03
C PHE A 231 10.73 -7.52 2.42
N LEU A 232 9.69 -8.33 2.16
CA LEU A 232 8.40 -7.87 1.65
C LEU A 232 7.71 -6.92 2.63
N SER A 233 7.96 -7.07 3.93
CA SER A 233 7.45 -6.16 4.96
C SER A 233 7.92 -4.72 4.75
N LEU A 234 9.14 -4.53 4.22
CA LEU A 234 9.67 -3.21 3.86
C LEU A 234 8.87 -2.56 2.71
N GLY A 235 8.34 -3.36 1.80
CA GLY A 235 7.44 -2.91 0.74
C GLY A 235 6.13 -2.40 1.30
N GLN A 236 5.55 -3.14 2.24
CA GLN A 236 4.27 -2.80 2.86
C GLN A 236 4.33 -1.53 3.71
N LYS A 237 5.41 -1.31 4.44
CA LYS A 237 5.63 -0.07 5.19
C LYS A 237 5.58 1.18 4.30
N ARG A 238 5.82 1.06 3.00
CA ARG A 238 5.75 2.18 2.06
C ARG A 238 4.34 2.65 1.74
N PHE A 239 3.33 1.86 2.07
CA PHE A 239 1.93 2.28 1.95
C PHE A 239 1.46 3.14 3.13
N SER A 240 2.26 3.31 4.19
CA SER A 240 1.91 4.11 5.36
C SER A 240 1.47 5.54 5.04
N PRO A 241 2.06 6.28 4.07
CA PRO A 241 1.56 7.61 3.72
C PRO A 241 0.12 7.58 3.16
N ILE A 242 -0.25 6.51 2.44
CA ILE A 242 -1.60 6.36 1.88
C ILE A 242 -2.61 6.09 2.99
N VAL A 243 -2.25 5.22 3.93
CA VAL A 243 -3.03 4.96 5.14
C VAL A 243 -3.16 6.24 5.98
N PHE A 244 -2.06 6.98 6.16
CA PHE A 244 -2.12 8.25 6.87
C PHE A 244 -3.05 9.26 6.18
N ALA A 245 -2.96 9.43 4.86
CA ALA A 245 -3.81 10.33 4.11
C ALA A 245 -5.30 9.96 4.24
N GLY A 246 -5.62 8.67 4.16
CA GLY A 246 -6.98 8.17 4.39
C GLY A 246 -7.47 8.42 5.83
N GLY A 247 -6.61 8.16 6.82
CA GLY A 247 -6.90 8.43 8.23
C GLY A 247 -7.15 9.90 8.54
N ALA A 248 -6.35 10.78 7.93
CA ALA A 248 -6.55 12.23 8.05
C ALA A 248 -7.91 12.67 7.49
N VAL A 249 -8.33 12.10 6.36
CA VAL A 249 -9.66 12.37 5.79
C VAL A 249 -10.78 11.84 6.69
N VAL A 250 -10.66 10.62 7.23
CA VAL A 250 -11.67 10.08 8.15
C VAL A 250 -11.73 10.91 9.42
N ALA A 251 -10.58 11.24 10.01
CA ALA A 251 -10.50 12.06 11.22
C ALA A 251 -11.12 13.46 11.01
N SER A 252 -10.90 14.07 9.86
CA SER A 252 -11.48 15.39 9.54
C SER A 252 -13.00 15.34 9.36
N GLN A 253 -13.53 14.24 8.83
CA GLN A 253 -14.99 14.02 8.75
C GLN A 253 -15.61 13.84 10.14
N VAL A 254 -14.98 13.04 11.00
CA VAL A 254 -15.37 12.90 12.39
C VAL A 254 -15.30 14.25 13.11
N GLY A 255 -14.26 15.05 12.84
CA GLY A 255 -14.12 16.41 13.36
C GLY A 255 -15.28 17.32 12.97
N ASN A 256 -15.72 17.30 11.70
CA ASN A 256 -16.91 18.04 11.25
C ASN A 256 -18.17 17.58 11.99
N ALA A 257 -18.40 16.27 12.07
CA ALA A 257 -19.57 15.72 12.74
C ALA A 257 -19.63 16.11 14.22
N ILE A 258 -18.50 16.15 14.92
CA ILE A 258 -18.42 16.58 16.31
C ILE A 258 -18.67 18.09 16.42
N ALA A 259 -18.05 18.89 15.55
CA ALA A 259 -18.13 20.33 15.64
C ALA A 259 -19.48 20.93 15.22
N TYR A 260 -20.16 20.31 14.26
CA TYR A 260 -21.35 20.89 13.62
C TYR A 260 -22.61 20.07 13.76
N ASP A 261 -22.51 18.73 13.88
CA ASP A 261 -23.69 17.84 13.94
C ASP A 261 -23.96 17.35 15.38
N GLY A 262 -23.17 17.84 16.39
CA GLY A 262 -23.32 17.44 17.79
C GLY A 262 -22.95 15.98 18.06
N ALA A 263 -22.25 15.32 17.13
CA ALA A 263 -21.79 13.96 17.34
C ALA A 263 -20.74 13.89 18.46
N THR A 264 -20.69 12.77 19.17
CA THR A 264 -19.66 12.52 20.18
C THR A 264 -18.58 11.59 19.62
N LEU A 265 -17.35 11.71 20.13
CA LEU A 265 -16.26 10.81 19.74
C LEU A 265 -16.63 9.33 20.02
N ALA A 266 -17.33 9.08 21.13
CA ALA A 266 -17.84 7.75 21.46
C ALA A 266 -18.87 7.24 20.43
N GLY A 267 -19.74 8.10 19.91
CA GLY A 267 -20.68 7.78 18.83
C GLY A 267 -20.00 7.41 17.53
N MET A 268 -18.84 8.02 17.24
CA MET A 268 -18.05 7.79 16.01
C MET A 268 -17.04 6.64 16.11
N LYS A 269 -17.01 5.90 17.23
CA LYS A 269 -16.04 4.83 17.48
C LYS A 269 -16.03 3.76 16.39
N PHE A 270 -17.18 3.39 15.84
CA PHE A 270 -17.25 2.36 14.79
C PHE A 270 -16.65 2.82 13.47
N VAL A 271 -16.73 4.11 13.14
CA VAL A 271 -16.08 4.70 11.97
C VAL A 271 -14.56 4.63 12.13
N LEU A 272 -14.05 4.99 13.31
CA LEU A 272 -12.61 4.97 13.60
C LEU A 272 -12.06 3.54 13.66
N ILE A 273 -12.77 2.62 14.32
CA ILE A 273 -12.41 1.20 14.38
C ILE A 273 -12.47 0.60 12.97
N GLY A 274 -13.54 0.86 12.22
CA GLY A 274 -13.69 0.38 10.84
C GLY A 274 -12.55 0.85 9.94
N TYR A 275 -12.14 2.11 10.05
CA TYR A 275 -10.98 2.59 9.33
C TYR A 275 -9.68 1.90 9.81
N GLY A 276 -9.49 1.71 11.10
CA GLY A 276 -8.33 1.01 11.66
C GLY A 276 -8.21 -0.43 11.12
N VAL A 277 -9.32 -1.17 11.14
CA VAL A 277 -9.39 -2.53 10.57
C VAL A 277 -9.10 -2.50 9.06
N PHE A 278 -9.72 -1.59 8.32
CA PHE A 278 -9.46 -1.41 6.90
C PHE A 278 -7.98 -1.13 6.61
N ALA A 279 -7.35 -0.24 7.37
CA ALA A 279 -5.94 0.12 7.24
C ALA A 279 -5.02 -1.08 7.49
N ILE A 280 -5.30 -1.88 8.54
CA ILE A 280 -4.56 -3.11 8.82
C ILE A 280 -4.73 -4.12 7.69
N LEU A 281 -5.95 -4.37 7.25
CA LEU A 281 -6.21 -5.27 6.13
C LEU A 281 -5.50 -4.81 4.85
N LEU A 282 -5.53 -3.53 4.56
CA LEU A 282 -4.86 -2.94 3.39
C LEU A 282 -3.36 -3.19 3.41
N LEU A 283 -2.72 -3.10 4.58
CA LEU A 283 -1.28 -3.34 4.74
C LEU A 283 -0.92 -4.82 4.79
N VAL A 284 -1.77 -5.67 5.38
CA VAL A 284 -1.43 -7.08 5.65
C VAL A 284 -1.90 -8.00 4.51
N ALA A 285 -3.06 -7.74 3.90
CA ALA A 285 -3.65 -8.64 2.91
C ALA A 285 -2.72 -9.00 1.73
N PRO A 286 -1.90 -8.08 1.16
CA PRO A 286 -0.96 -8.46 0.12
C PRO A 286 0.09 -9.49 0.57
N LEU A 287 0.48 -9.49 1.84
CA LEU A 287 1.43 -10.47 2.39
C LEU A 287 0.77 -11.83 2.65
N LEU A 288 -0.50 -11.84 3.06
CA LEU A 288 -1.24 -13.08 3.31
C LEU A 288 -1.30 -13.99 2.09
N VAL A 289 -1.14 -13.42 0.91
CA VAL A 289 -1.10 -14.18 -0.37
C VAL A 289 0.09 -15.14 -0.42
N THR A 290 1.20 -14.85 0.27
CA THR A 290 2.38 -15.73 0.35
C THR A 290 2.27 -16.80 1.43
N THR A 291 1.30 -16.69 2.35
CA THR A 291 1.14 -17.58 3.50
C THR A 291 1.02 -19.06 3.12
N PRO A 292 0.23 -19.47 2.10
CA PRO A 292 0.14 -20.88 1.73
C PRO A 292 1.49 -21.47 1.30
N THR A 293 2.33 -20.69 0.63
CA THR A 293 3.67 -21.10 0.20
C THR A 293 4.61 -21.23 1.40
N LEU A 294 4.52 -20.31 2.36
CA LEU A 294 5.30 -20.37 3.60
C LEU A 294 4.89 -21.58 4.47
N ILE A 295 3.58 -21.86 4.59
CA ILE A 295 3.09 -23.04 5.34
C ILE A 295 3.63 -24.34 4.71
N LYS A 296 3.60 -24.46 3.38
CA LYS A 296 4.16 -25.63 2.69
C LYS A 296 5.67 -25.75 2.93
N ALA A 297 6.41 -24.66 2.80
CA ALA A 297 7.85 -24.65 3.05
C ALA A 297 8.16 -25.05 4.50
N LYS A 298 7.42 -24.52 5.46
CA LYS A 298 7.54 -24.90 6.88
C LYS A 298 7.25 -26.37 7.11
N ALA A 299 6.17 -26.91 6.58
CA ALA A 299 5.80 -28.32 6.74
C ALA A 299 6.89 -29.26 6.18
N GLN A 300 7.45 -28.94 5.01
CA GLN A 300 8.55 -29.70 4.43
C GLN A 300 9.83 -29.60 5.27
N ALA A 301 10.14 -28.40 5.77
CA ALA A 301 11.31 -28.17 6.59
C ALA A 301 11.22 -28.91 7.93
N VAL A 302 10.07 -28.89 8.61
CA VAL A 302 9.87 -29.65 9.87
C VAL A 302 10.18 -31.12 9.69
N LEU A 303 9.76 -31.72 8.56
CA LEU A 303 10.04 -33.12 8.27
C LEU A 303 11.54 -33.38 7.96
N SER A 304 12.12 -32.58 7.07
CA SER A 304 13.49 -32.78 6.61
C SER A 304 14.54 -32.44 7.69
N TYR A 305 14.39 -31.26 8.31
CA TYR A 305 15.29 -30.86 9.40
C TYR A 305 15.04 -31.67 10.67
N GLY A 306 13.79 -32.06 10.95
CA GLY A 306 13.46 -32.93 12.07
C GLY A 306 14.16 -34.29 11.95
N ALA A 307 14.16 -34.89 10.76
CA ALA A 307 14.91 -36.13 10.52
C ALA A 307 16.43 -35.94 10.70
N LEU A 308 16.96 -34.81 10.18
CA LEU A 308 18.38 -34.48 10.34
C LEU A 308 18.76 -34.28 11.82
N VAL A 309 17.96 -33.53 12.58
CA VAL A 309 18.18 -33.32 14.02
C VAL A 309 18.11 -34.65 14.78
N THR A 310 17.13 -35.50 14.48
CA THR A 310 16.99 -36.80 15.10
C THR A 310 18.22 -37.68 14.85
N SER A 311 18.68 -37.77 13.61
CA SER A 311 19.87 -38.52 13.23
C SER A 311 21.14 -38.00 13.93
N HIS A 312 21.28 -36.66 13.96
CA HIS A 312 22.42 -36.03 14.64
C HIS A 312 22.41 -36.29 16.15
N ASN A 313 21.22 -36.16 16.80
CA ASN A 313 21.06 -36.44 18.23
C ASN A 313 21.34 -37.91 18.56
N GLN A 314 20.90 -38.85 17.71
CA GLN A 314 21.21 -40.27 17.88
C GLN A 314 22.71 -40.54 17.76
N SER A 315 23.36 -39.95 16.77
CA SER A 315 24.83 -40.09 16.60
C SER A 315 25.60 -39.52 17.80
N PHE A 316 25.16 -38.38 18.32
CA PHE A 316 25.74 -37.78 19.52
C PHE A 316 25.53 -38.66 20.76
N ALA A 317 24.31 -39.19 20.95
CA ALA A 317 24.01 -40.06 22.08
C ALA A 317 24.83 -41.35 22.02
N THR A 318 24.91 -42.01 20.87
CA THR A 318 25.72 -43.19 20.67
C THR A 318 27.19 -42.95 21.00
N LYS A 319 27.73 -41.80 20.54
CA LYS A 319 29.16 -41.50 20.81
C LYS A 319 29.42 -41.13 22.26
N TRP A 320 28.64 -40.26 22.86
CA TRP A 320 28.97 -39.64 24.15
C TRP A 320 28.17 -40.18 25.34
N VAL A 321 26.94 -40.66 25.13
CA VAL A 321 26.08 -41.20 26.21
C VAL A 321 26.28 -42.70 26.35
N ASP A 322 26.26 -43.44 25.23
CA ASP A 322 26.41 -44.90 25.23
C ASP A 322 27.88 -45.36 25.33
N GLY A 323 28.82 -44.43 25.30
CA GLY A 323 30.24 -44.71 25.56
C GLY A 323 31.02 -45.25 24.35
N TYR A 324 30.54 -45.09 23.13
CA TYR A 324 31.27 -45.54 21.94
C TYR A 324 32.23 -44.47 21.39
N ALA A 325 32.66 -43.51 22.21
CA ALA A 325 33.68 -42.54 21.81
C ALA A 325 35.05 -43.25 21.59
N PRO A 326 35.79 -42.88 20.52
CA PRO A 326 37.14 -43.37 20.32
C PRO A 326 38.05 -43.07 21.52
N GLN A 327 39.03 -43.98 21.80
CA GLN A 327 40.01 -43.75 22.87
C GLN A 327 40.80 -42.47 22.58
N GLY A 328 40.78 -41.52 23.57
CA GLY A 328 41.43 -40.21 23.44
C GLY A 328 40.54 -39.05 23.00
N ASP A 329 39.29 -39.32 22.64
CA ASP A 329 38.29 -38.23 22.41
C ASP A 329 37.75 -37.76 23.78
N GLU A 330 37.91 -36.47 24.08
CA GLU A 330 37.32 -35.84 25.25
C GLU A 330 36.15 -34.96 24.80
N ILE A 331 35.05 -34.93 25.59
CA ILE A 331 33.90 -34.09 25.29
C ILE A 331 34.22 -32.60 25.39
N LEU A 332 35.13 -32.25 26.32
CA LEU A 332 35.63 -30.89 26.46
C LEU A 332 36.59 -30.56 25.33
N GLY A 333 36.30 -29.48 24.60
CA GLY A 333 37.08 -29.06 23.43
C GLY A 333 36.67 -29.70 22.10
N ASN A 334 35.71 -30.64 22.12
CA ASN A 334 35.17 -31.24 20.89
C ASN A 334 34.11 -30.33 20.26
N HIS A 335 34.00 -30.39 18.92
CA HIS A 335 33.00 -29.61 18.18
C HIS A 335 31.60 -30.23 18.23
N ASP A 336 31.42 -31.47 18.63
CA ASP A 336 30.15 -32.18 18.65
C ASP A 336 29.08 -31.49 19.52
N PRO A 337 29.38 -31.02 20.77
CA PRO A 337 28.44 -30.30 21.58
C PRO A 337 27.99 -28.97 20.94
N SER A 338 28.91 -28.23 20.31
CA SER A 338 28.59 -26.99 19.60
C SER A 338 27.68 -27.24 18.40
N SER A 339 27.98 -28.29 17.61
CA SER A 339 27.18 -28.66 16.45
C SER A 339 25.75 -29.08 16.83
N LEU A 340 25.57 -29.72 18.00
CA LEU A 340 24.27 -30.07 18.54
C LEU A 340 23.42 -28.81 18.86
N ILE A 341 24.06 -27.85 19.54
CA ILE A 341 23.40 -26.56 19.88
C ILE A 341 23.07 -25.75 18.63
N ASP A 342 24.01 -25.65 17.70
CA ASP A 342 23.83 -24.87 16.45
C ASP A 342 22.71 -25.46 15.58
N LEU A 343 22.65 -26.79 15.46
CA LEU A 343 21.59 -27.47 14.73
C LEU A 343 20.25 -27.31 15.43
N GLY A 344 20.20 -27.43 16.76
CA GLY A 344 19.01 -27.19 17.57
C GLY A 344 18.49 -25.76 17.43
N SER A 345 19.38 -24.78 17.49
CA SER A 345 19.06 -23.35 17.30
C SER A 345 18.53 -23.08 15.90
N SER A 346 19.12 -23.68 14.87
CA SER A 346 18.65 -23.56 13.49
C SER A 346 17.25 -24.16 13.32
N PHE A 347 16.96 -25.27 14.00
CA PHE A 347 15.63 -25.89 13.96
C PHE A 347 14.56 -25.08 14.68
N GLN A 348 14.90 -24.33 15.73
CA GLN A 348 13.96 -23.44 16.43
C GLN A 348 13.44 -22.31 15.55
N VAL A 349 14.16 -21.95 14.50
CA VAL A 349 13.75 -20.92 13.52
C VAL A 349 12.68 -21.46 12.55
N VAL A 350 12.60 -22.77 12.36
CA VAL A 350 11.61 -23.44 11.49
C VAL A 350 10.24 -23.48 12.16
#